data_6de2f8b375a05944a3a1885d9cbf3cfb
#
_entry.id   6de2f8b375a05944a3a1885d9cbf3cfb
#
_cell.length_a   1.000
_cell.length_b   1.000
_cell.length_c   1.000
_cell.angle_alpha   90.00
_cell.angle_beta   90.00
_cell.angle_gamma   90.00
#
_symmetry.space_group_name_H-M   'P 1'
#
loop_
_entity.id
_entity.type
_entity.pdbx_description
1 polymer ?
#
loop_
_entity_poly.entity_id
_entity_poly.type
_entity_poly.pdbx_seq_one_letter_code
_entity_poly.pdbx_strand_id
1 'polypeptide(L)'
;MACQGIVKGLGHIPDTKVIFVVPKVFGDEKAKNTIFAGANKYLEHHATILDREVRMVVQDAASAETFLQDAHNHLIYIETASNLHPYMQAEQIERILIKRHIDPAKVYFDSKGRMMTDVEGEKQEVKLSFDDLQDADGEGGQKFEFTGRYTSNLYNETGMYARVAAELAKKYDFDVIHAHDWLTYEAGVAIKQETGKPLVVHVHATEFDRSGGNYVNDRVFNIERHGMKEADAIVTVSNLTRDTVVKKYDIDPDKVQTVYNAVDFKPVRRVVNKKGPKLVTFLGRITRQKGPEYFLRAAYKVLQSLKNVRFVMAGNGDMYHAMIREAARIGIADRFHFTDFLDREGVRRLFSITDVFVMPSVSEPFGIVPLEAVRSGVPVIISKQSGVSEVLDNAIKVDYWDDNAMANAIYSLVKYPVLAKHLSRSGKEEVEQMKWNVSAAELRAIYEELLDNGDADNAGIVQSESDYKNILIKKHVQ
;
A
#
# COMPACT_ATOMS: atom_id res chain seq x y z
N MET A 1 4.94 -4.18 -1.29
CA MET A 1 5.68 -4.51 -2.55
C MET A 1 6.23 -3.25 -3.22
N ALA A 2 5.44 -2.19 -3.44
CA ALA A 2 5.93 -0.98 -4.11
C ALA A 2 7.06 -0.30 -3.34
N CYS A 3 6.88 0.04 -2.05
CA CYS A 3 7.95 0.64 -1.23
C CYS A 3 9.25 -0.19 -1.24
N GLN A 4 9.15 -1.52 -1.11
CA GLN A 4 10.33 -2.40 -1.18
C GLN A 4 11.03 -2.33 -2.54
N GLY A 5 10.26 -2.23 -3.63
CA GLY A 5 10.80 -2.06 -4.98
C GLY A 5 11.52 -0.73 -5.15
N ILE A 6 10.92 0.36 -4.68
CA ILE A 6 11.48 1.71 -4.70
C ILE A 6 12.79 1.76 -3.90
N VAL A 7 12.77 1.29 -2.66
CA VAL A 7 13.95 1.24 -1.77
C VAL A 7 15.09 0.44 -2.40
N LYS A 8 14.78 -0.72 -2.99
CA LYS A 8 15.75 -1.52 -3.72
C LYS A 8 16.30 -0.79 -4.94
N GLY A 9 15.45 -0.06 -5.68
CA GLY A 9 15.85 0.75 -6.83
C GLY A 9 16.77 1.89 -6.42
N LEU A 10 16.40 2.66 -5.39
CA LEU A 10 17.21 3.77 -4.85
C LEU A 10 18.57 3.29 -4.33
N GLY A 11 18.62 2.14 -3.65
CA GLY A 11 19.87 1.56 -3.17
C GLY A 11 20.87 1.11 -4.27
N HIS A 12 20.46 1.13 -5.55
CA HIS A 12 21.36 0.92 -6.69
C HIS A 12 21.85 2.22 -7.33
N ILE A 13 21.34 3.37 -6.91
CA ILE A 13 21.78 4.68 -7.40
C ILE A 13 23.01 5.11 -6.60
N PRO A 14 24.15 5.42 -7.26
CA PRO A 14 25.33 5.94 -6.57
C PRO A 14 24.98 7.16 -5.72
N ASP A 15 25.66 7.33 -4.60
CA ASP A 15 25.52 8.48 -3.68
C ASP A 15 24.11 8.67 -3.09
N THR A 16 23.27 7.63 -3.16
CA THR A 16 21.96 7.60 -2.51
C THR A 16 21.99 6.71 -1.28
N LYS A 17 21.64 7.28 -0.12
CA LYS A 17 21.50 6.58 1.14
C LYS A 17 20.03 6.60 1.57
N VAL A 18 19.46 5.44 1.85
CA VAL A 18 18.06 5.35 2.27
C VAL A 18 17.99 4.93 3.74
N ILE A 19 17.34 5.74 4.55
CA ILE A 19 16.95 5.40 5.91
C ILE A 19 15.49 5.00 5.88
N PHE A 20 15.19 3.71 6.04
CA PHE A 20 13.82 3.21 5.92
C PHE A 20 13.24 2.93 7.31
N VAL A 21 12.28 3.75 7.71
CA VAL A 21 11.61 3.65 9.01
C VAL A 21 10.31 2.89 8.85
N VAL A 22 10.20 1.74 9.52
CA VAL A 22 8.99 0.92 9.51
C VAL A 22 8.53 0.61 10.93
N PRO A 23 7.23 0.47 11.13
CA PRO A 23 6.69 0.12 12.44
C PRO A 23 7.15 -1.25 12.96
N LYS A 24 7.30 -2.25 12.09
CA LYS A 24 7.78 -3.60 12.43
C LYS A 24 8.45 -4.28 11.25
N VAL A 25 9.62 -4.90 11.49
CA VAL A 25 10.28 -5.82 10.56
C VAL A 25 9.82 -7.25 10.86
N PHE A 26 9.35 -7.97 9.86
CA PHE A 26 8.86 -9.34 10.01
C PHE A 26 9.94 -10.42 9.86
N GLY A 27 11.19 -10.04 9.59
CA GLY A 27 12.35 -10.96 9.56
C GLY A 27 12.48 -11.82 8.30
N ASP A 28 11.57 -11.71 7.35
CA ASP A 28 11.59 -12.40 6.06
C ASP A 28 12.16 -11.55 4.92
N GLU A 29 12.57 -10.33 5.21
CA GLU A 29 13.13 -9.38 4.26
C GLU A 29 14.62 -9.60 4.07
N LYS A 30 14.99 -10.46 3.13
CA LYS A 30 16.38 -10.66 2.71
C LYS A 30 16.80 -9.57 1.72
N ALA A 31 17.19 -8.41 2.23
CA ALA A 31 17.95 -7.45 1.43
C ALA A 31 19.45 -7.63 1.76
N LYS A 32 20.26 -8.10 0.80
CA LYS A 32 21.70 -7.99 0.88
C LYS A 32 22.04 -6.51 0.96
N ASN A 33 22.74 -6.06 1.97
CA ASN A 33 23.15 -4.66 2.20
C ASN A 33 22.14 -3.76 2.93
N THR A 34 21.32 -4.32 3.80
CA THR A 34 20.35 -3.56 4.61
C THR A 34 20.71 -3.67 6.08
N ILE A 35 20.95 -2.57 6.74
CA ILE A 35 21.09 -2.49 8.20
C ILE A 35 19.69 -2.34 8.79
N PHE A 36 19.28 -3.31 9.61
CA PHE A 36 18.02 -3.28 10.33
C PHE A 36 18.26 -2.78 11.75
N ALA A 37 17.79 -1.60 12.06
CA ALA A 37 17.72 -1.10 13.43
C ALA A 37 16.29 -1.28 13.95
N GLY A 38 16.08 -2.27 14.80
CA GLY A 38 14.77 -2.54 15.39
C GLY A 38 14.46 -1.58 16.52
N ALA A 39 13.31 -0.91 16.45
CA ALA A 39 12.80 -0.03 17.49
C ALA A 39 12.21 -0.77 18.70
N ASN A 40 12.21 -2.11 18.71
CA ASN A 40 11.79 -2.94 19.86
C ASN A 40 12.57 -2.64 21.15
N LYS A 41 13.51 -1.72 21.11
CA LYS A 41 14.36 -1.32 22.23
C LYS A 41 14.09 0.08 22.74
N TYR A 42 13.11 0.78 22.20
CA TYR A 42 12.72 2.07 22.74
C TYR A 42 11.73 1.86 23.88
N LEU A 43 12.13 2.31 25.06
CA LEU A 43 11.30 2.37 26.26
C LEU A 43 10.73 3.77 26.37
N GLU A 44 9.44 3.92 26.54
CA GLU A 44 8.84 5.18 26.94
C GLU A 44 9.14 5.38 28.43
N HIS A 45 9.98 6.37 28.76
CA HIS A 45 10.21 6.78 30.12
C HIS A 45 9.29 7.97 30.45
N HIS A 46 8.49 7.80 31.48
CA HIS A 46 7.76 8.89 32.08
C HIS A 46 8.69 9.60 33.09
N ALA A 47 8.93 10.86 32.89
CA ALA A 47 9.63 11.70 33.83
C ALA A 47 8.79 12.95 34.15
N THR A 48 8.71 13.30 35.42
CA THR A 48 8.10 14.56 35.84
C THR A 48 9.18 15.63 35.89
N ILE A 49 9.13 16.58 34.98
CA ILE A 49 10.04 17.73 34.95
C ILE A 49 9.19 18.98 35.14
N LEU A 50 9.46 19.74 36.21
CA LEU A 50 8.72 20.98 36.55
C LEU A 50 7.20 20.81 36.58
N ASP A 51 6.69 19.79 37.29
CA ASP A 51 5.27 19.44 37.44
C ASP A 51 4.54 19.13 36.10
N ARG A 52 5.27 18.83 35.05
CA ARG A 52 4.73 18.37 33.77
C ARG A 52 5.22 16.97 33.48
N GLU A 53 4.28 16.10 33.11
CA GLU A 53 4.60 14.76 32.63
C GLU A 53 5.26 14.88 31.25
N VAL A 54 6.54 14.49 31.17
CA VAL A 54 7.30 14.49 29.92
C VAL A 54 7.52 13.04 29.52
N ARG A 55 7.04 12.67 28.35
CA ARG A 55 7.26 11.34 27.75
C ARG A 55 8.50 11.40 26.88
N MET A 56 9.49 10.63 27.22
CA MET A 56 10.74 10.53 26.46
C MET A 56 10.86 9.13 25.88
N VAL A 57 11.26 9.06 24.61
CA VAL A 57 11.61 7.79 23.95
C VAL A 57 13.12 7.57 24.09
N VAL A 58 13.54 6.49 24.77
CA VAL A 58 14.94 6.23 25.07
C VAL A 58 15.39 4.95 24.38
N GLN A 59 16.57 5.00 23.75
CA GLN A 59 17.21 3.86 23.12
C GLN A 59 18.23 3.22 24.05
N ASP A 60 18.32 1.89 24.08
CA ASP A 60 19.42 1.18 24.74
C ASP A 60 20.70 1.33 23.91
N ALA A 61 21.73 1.91 24.55
CA ALA A 61 22.99 2.30 23.89
C ALA A 61 23.86 1.15 23.39
N ALA A 62 23.70 -0.08 23.89
CA ALA A 62 24.62 -1.17 23.62
C ALA A 62 24.49 -1.84 22.24
N SER A 63 23.40 -1.60 21.52
CA SER A 63 23.13 -2.26 20.24
C SER A 63 23.34 -1.40 18.99
N ALA A 64 23.56 -0.11 19.16
CA ALA A 64 23.77 0.80 18.03
C ALA A 64 25.18 0.72 17.43
N GLU A 65 26.20 0.43 18.23
CA GLU A 65 27.59 0.44 17.78
C GLU A 65 27.98 -0.74 16.88
N THR A 66 27.33 -1.89 17.03
CA THR A 66 27.68 -3.09 16.26
C THR A 66 27.21 -3.03 14.80
N PHE A 67 26.26 -2.19 14.49
CA PHE A 67 25.64 -2.10 13.15
C PHE A 67 26.32 -1.11 12.19
N LEU A 68 27.16 -0.21 12.70
CA LEU A 68 27.77 0.84 11.88
C LEU A 68 29.01 0.40 11.11
N GLN A 69 29.59 -0.77 11.40
CA GLN A 69 30.87 -1.21 10.81
C GLN A 69 30.77 -1.93 9.46
N ASP A 70 29.60 -2.41 9.03
CA ASP A 70 29.47 -3.22 7.80
C ASP A 70 28.78 -2.47 6.64
N ALA A 71 28.68 -1.17 6.69
CA ALA A 71 27.90 -0.34 5.77
C ALA A 71 28.70 0.02 4.50
N HIS A 72 28.78 -0.89 3.55
CA HIS A 72 29.24 -0.51 2.20
C HIS A 72 28.12 -0.22 1.21
N ASN A 73 26.85 -0.28 1.60
CA ASN A 73 25.69 0.26 0.82
C ASN A 73 24.52 0.56 1.77
N HIS A 74 24.29 1.63 2.09
CA HIS A 74 23.41 2.77 2.27
C HIS A 74 21.91 2.57 2.57
N LEU A 75 21.41 1.43 3.03
CA LEU A 75 20.03 1.29 3.50
C LEU A 75 19.98 1.00 5.00
N ILE A 76 19.43 1.91 5.77
CA ILE A 76 19.18 1.74 7.20
C ILE A 76 17.68 1.47 7.40
N TYR A 77 17.36 0.29 7.94
CA TYR A 77 16.03 -0.07 8.39
C TYR A 77 15.85 0.28 9.86
N ILE A 78 14.91 1.13 10.18
CA ILE A 78 14.56 1.47 11.55
C ILE A 78 13.14 0.97 11.82
N GLU A 79 13.01 0.05 12.76
CA GLU A 79 11.74 -0.43 13.26
C GLU A 79 11.33 0.39 14.47
N THR A 80 10.13 0.96 14.47
CA THR A 80 9.55 1.58 15.64
C THR A 80 8.58 0.61 16.30
N ALA A 81 8.79 0.31 17.57
CA ALA A 81 7.83 -0.47 18.33
C ALA A 81 6.58 0.38 18.59
N SER A 82 5.40 -0.11 18.21
CA SER A 82 4.12 0.49 18.58
C SER A 82 3.09 -0.60 18.86
N ASN A 83 2.18 -0.31 19.80
CA ASN A 83 1.05 -1.17 20.13
C ASN A 83 -0.09 -0.97 19.12
N LEU A 84 0.18 -1.18 17.82
CA LEU A 84 -0.88 -1.29 16.84
C LEU A 84 -1.55 -2.65 16.97
N HIS A 85 -2.65 -2.72 17.71
CA HIS A 85 -3.57 -3.85 17.67
C HIS A 85 -4.68 -3.57 16.67
N PRO A 86 -4.57 -3.99 15.40
CA PRO A 86 -5.58 -3.81 14.37
C PRO A 86 -6.81 -4.68 14.55
N TYR A 87 -6.68 -5.74 15.32
CA TYR A 87 -7.76 -6.59 15.77
C TYR A 87 -7.44 -7.04 17.19
N MET A 88 -7.77 -6.23 18.18
CA MET A 88 -8.04 -6.82 19.48
C MET A 88 -9.15 -7.85 19.25
N GLN A 89 -8.85 -9.11 19.53
CA GLN A 89 -9.86 -10.15 19.54
C GLN A 89 -10.96 -9.68 20.51
N ALA A 90 -12.21 -9.94 20.19
CA ALA A 90 -13.32 -9.57 21.06
C ALA A 90 -13.05 -10.00 22.51
N GLU A 91 -12.39 -11.14 22.69
CA GLU A 91 -11.97 -11.70 23.97
C GLU A 91 -10.94 -10.83 24.73
N GLN A 92 -10.10 -10.06 24.05
CA GLN A 92 -9.13 -9.17 24.71
C GLN A 92 -9.83 -7.90 25.21
N ILE A 93 -10.74 -7.35 24.41
CA ILE A 93 -11.59 -6.23 24.84
C ILE A 93 -12.44 -6.67 26.03
N GLU A 94 -13.03 -7.85 25.96
CA GLU A 94 -13.85 -8.42 27.01
C GLU A 94 -13.07 -8.57 28.33
N ARG A 95 -11.83 -9.07 28.32
CA ARG A 95 -10.96 -9.15 29.50
C ARG A 95 -10.66 -7.79 30.12
N ILE A 96 -10.38 -6.77 29.30
CA ILE A 96 -10.14 -5.40 29.79
C ILE A 96 -11.40 -4.83 30.43
N LEU A 97 -12.56 -5.01 29.79
CA LEU A 97 -13.83 -4.56 30.34
C LEU A 97 -14.16 -5.23 31.68
N ILE A 98 -13.96 -6.54 31.76
CA ILE A 98 -14.16 -7.31 33.01
C ILE A 98 -13.21 -6.81 34.11
N LYS A 99 -11.94 -6.54 33.79
CA LYS A 99 -10.96 -6.01 34.74
C LYS A 99 -11.34 -4.63 35.27
N ARG A 100 -11.97 -3.81 34.43
CA ARG A 100 -12.54 -2.51 34.83
C ARG A 100 -13.89 -2.58 35.49
N HIS A 101 -14.41 -3.77 35.79
CA HIS A 101 -15.76 -3.99 36.32
C HIS A 101 -16.88 -3.48 35.40
N ILE A 102 -16.62 -3.42 34.09
CA ILE A 102 -17.61 -3.08 33.07
C ILE A 102 -18.14 -4.38 32.47
N ASP A 103 -19.44 -4.55 32.53
CA ASP A 103 -20.11 -5.71 31.92
C ASP A 103 -20.00 -5.63 30.38
N PRO A 104 -19.28 -6.55 29.74
CA PRO A 104 -19.13 -6.53 28.28
C PRO A 104 -20.47 -6.57 27.52
N ALA A 105 -21.47 -7.21 28.08
CA ALA A 105 -22.80 -7.31 27.49
C ALA A 105 -23.56 -5.98 27.44
N LYS A 106 -23.13 -4.98 28.22
CA LYS A 106 -23.68 -3.63 28.24
C LYS A 106 -22.91 -2.62 27.42
N VAL A 107 -21.86 -3.06 26.71
CA VAL A 107 -21.03 -2.19 25.86
C VAL A 107 -21.54 -2.23 24.43
N TYR A 108 -21.73 -1.05 23.86
CA TYR A 108 -22.17 -0.88 22.47
C TYR A 108 -21.42 0.28 21.80
N PHE A 109 -21.48 0.36 20.47
CA PHE A 109 -20.92 1.49 19.72
C PHE A 109 -22.03 2.46 19.31
N ASP A 110 -21.81 3.75 19.57
CA ASP A 110 -22.74 4.79 19.13
C ASP A 110 -22.61 5.06 17.62
N SER A 111 -23.47 5.95 17.09
CA SER A 111 -23.46 6.34 15.67
C SER A 111 -22.16 7.03 15.20
N LYS A 112 -21.29 7.41 16.13
CA LYS A 112 -19.96 8.00 15.87
C LYS A 112 -18.83 7.00 16.06
N GLY A 113 -19.13 5.73 16.30
CA GLY A 113 -18.14 4.66 16.51
C GLY A 113 -17.45 4.72 17.89
N ARG A 114 -17.99 5.45 18.88
CA ARG A 114 -17.44 5.49 20.24
C ARG A 114 -17.99 4.33 21.05
N MET A 115 -17.12 3.69 21.84
CA MET A 115 -17.52 2.62 22.76
C MET A 115 -18.24 3.23 23.96
N MET A 116 -19.47 2.81 24.21
CA MET A 116 -20.35 3.32 25.24
C MET A 116 -20.80 2.20 26.18
N THR A 117 -21.04 2.52 27.42
CA THR A 117 -21.72 1.61 28.38
C THR A 117 -22.84 2.38 29.10
N ASP A 118 -23.80 1.63 29.64
CA ASP A 118 -24.86 2.18 30.47
C ASP A 118 -24.58 1.80 31.94
N VAL A 119 -24.30 2.80 32.74
CA VAL A 119 -24.10 2.64 34.19
C VAL A 119 -25.24 3.39 34.90
N GLU A 120 -26.13 2.66 35.56
CA GLU A 120 -27.25 3.20 36.32
C GLU A 120 -28.19 4.13 35.52
N GLY A 121 -28.31 3.90 34.20
CA GLY A 121 -29.16 4.70 33.31
C GLY A 121 -28.44 5.92 32.68
N GLU A 122 -27.18 6.14 33.01
CA GLU A 122 -26.34 7.16 32.36
C GLU A 122 -25.42 6.52 31.32
N LYS A 123 -25.44 7.09 30.11
CA LYS A 123 -24.56 6.66 29.01
C LYS A 123 -23.16 7.25 29.18
N GLN A 124 -22.18 6.40 29.43
CA GLN A 124 -20.80 6.80 29.61
C GLN A 124 -19.94 6.28 28.47
N GLU A 125 -19.00 7.11 28.00
CA GLU A 125 -17.99 6.71 27.01
C GLU A 125 -16.91 5.86 27.68
N VAL A 126 -16.73 4.62 27.19
CA VAL A 126 -15.65 3.74 27.65
C VAL A 126 -14.39 4.11 26.86
N LYS A 127 -13.52 4.89 27.48
CA LYS A 127 -12.19 5.19 26.94
C LYS A 127 -11.23 4.14 27.49
N LEU A 128 -10.75 3.26 26.63
CA LEU A 128 -9.63 2.39 26.98
C LEU A 128 -8.39 3.26 27.06
N SER A 129 -7.81 3.36 28.24
CA SER A 129 -6.55 4.05 28.46
C SER A 129 -5.39 3.13 28.05
N PHE A 130 -4.24 3.72 27.85
CA PHE A 130 -3.02 2.99 27.57
C PHE A 130 -2.65 1.98 28.69
N ASP A 131 -2.93 2.33 29.96
CA ASP A 131 -2.67 1.48 31.12
C ASP A 131 -3.55 0.21 31.12
N ASP A 132 -4.77 0.28 30.56
CA ASP A 132 -5.65 -0.90 30.46
C ASP A 132 -5.14 -1.95 29.49
N LEU A 133 -4.36 -1.50 28.51
CA LEU A 133 -3.76 -2.37 27.49
C LEU A 133 -2.49 -3.07 28.03
N GLN A 134 -1.81 -2.47 29.04
CA GLN A 134 -0.61 -3.02 29.65
C GLN A 134 -0.84 -4.17 30.61
N ASP A 135 -1.90 -4.07 31.35
CA ASP A 135 -2.25 -5.05 32.38
C ASP A 135 -2.72 -6.40 31.81
N ALA A 136 -2.92 -6.51 30.52
CA ALA A 136 -3.29 -7.78 29.88
C ALA A 136 -2.10 -8.77 29.76
N ASP A 137 -0.85 -8.28 29.82
CA ASP A 137 0.35 -9.10 29.56
C ASP A 137 1.42 -9.09 30.67
N GLY A 138 1.08 -8.79 31.91
CA GLY A 138 1.87 -8.92 33.15
C GLY A 138 3.41 -8.85 32.99
N GLU A 139 3.99 -7.81 33.51
CA GLU A 139 5.36 -7.51 33.95
C GLU A 139 6.01 -6.27 33.29
N GLY A 140 6.41 -5.40 34.15
CA GLY A 140 6.94 -4.07 34.04
C GLY A 140 7.92 -3.75 32.90
N GLY A 141 7.52 -2.81 32.08
CA GLY A 141 8.32 -2.19 31.03
C GLY A 141 7.58 -2.19 29.70
N GLN A 142 7.10 -1.03 29.27
CA GLN A 142 6.28 -0.93 28.06
C GLN A 142 7.08 -1.23 26.80
N LYS A 143 6.88 -2.44 26.25
CA LYS A 143 7.24 -2.75 24.86
C LYS A 143 6.06 -2.44 23.98
N PHE A 144 6.26 -1.56 23.01
CA PHE A 144 5.29 -1.32 21.96
C PHE A 144 5.42 -2.40 20.88
N GLU A 145 4.38 -3.23 20.67
CA GLU A 145 4.37 -4.22 19.59
C GLU A 145 3.50 -3.77 18.43
N PHE A 146 4.08 -3.66 17.27
CA PHE A 146 3.40 -3.40 16.01
C PHE A 146 2.85 -4.69 15.42
N THR A 147 1.55 -4.80 15.16
CA THR A 147 0.98 -5.97 14.49
C THR A 147 0.83 -5.80 12.98
N GLY A 148 0.96 -4.59 12.46
CA GLY A 148 0.84 -4.30 11.03
C GLY A 148 -0.56 -4.52 10.46
N ARG A 149 -1.61 -4.50 11.28
CA ARG A 149 -3.00 -4.70 10.87
C ARG A 149 -3.84 -3.49 11.25
N TYR A 150 -5.03 -3.26 10.68
CA TYR A 150 -5.91 -2.11 10.92
C TYR A 150 -6.80 -2.29 12.16
N THR A 151 -6.70 -1.43 13.19
CA THR A 151 -7.55 -1.45 14.42
C THR A 151 -8.40 -0.21 14.58
N SER A 152 -9.31 -0.26 15.55
CA SER A 152 -10.04 0.91 16.05
C SER A 152 -9.13 2.02 16.62
N ASN A 153 -7.90 1.69 17.02
CA ASN A 153 -6.92 2.63 17.59
C ASN A 153 -5.89 3.16 16.57
N LEU A 154 -6.03 2.82 15.30
CA LEU A 154 -5.08 3.12 14.22
C LEU A 154 -4.67 4.61 14.18
N TYR A 155 -5.59 5.51 14.44
CA TYR A 155 -5.33 6.95 14.40
C TYR A 155 -4.46 7.47 15.55
N ASN A 156 -4.59 6.88 16.75
CA ASN A 156 -3.72 7.25 17.86
C ASN A 156 -2.28 6.76 17.61
N GLU A 157 -2.19 5.68 16.89
CA GLU A 157 -0.93 5.02 16.57
C GLU A 157 -0.19 5.73 15.42
N THR A 158 -0.87 6.27 14.42
CA THR A 158 -0.24 7.14 13.43
C THR A 158 0.34 8.38 14.11
N GLY A 159 -0.39 8.99 15.05
CA GLY A 159 0.13 10.12 15.84
C GLY A 159 1.31 9.76 16.76
N MET A 160 1.32 8.54 17.32
CA MET A 160 2.43 8.05 18.13
C MET A 160 3.65 7.71 17.27
N TYR A 161 3.42 7.06 16.14
CA TYR A 161 4.44 6.83 15.13
C TYR A 161 5.09 8.12 14.64
N ALA A 162 4.29 9.18 14.43
CA ALA A 162 4.79 10.48 14.04
C ALA A 162 5.79 11.07 15.06
N ARG A 163 5.48 10.99 16.37
CA ARG A 163 6.39 11.44 17.43
C ARG A 163 7.69 10.66 17.47
N VAL A 164 7.59 9.31 17.42
CA VAL A 164 8.78 8.44 17.43
C VAL A 164 9.64 8.71 16.20
N ALA A 165 9.03 8.88 15.02
CA ALA A 165 9.75 9.16 13.79
C ALA A 165 10.46 10.53 13.83
N ALA A 166 9.84 11.57 14.41
CA ALA A 166 10.45 12.88 14.60
C ALA A 166 11.67 12.81 15.54
N GLU A 167 11.57 12.08 16.65
CA GLU A 167 12.71 11.88 17.56
C GLU A 167 13.85 11.07 16.93
N LEU A 168 13.51 10.08 16.11
CA LEU A 168 14.49 9.31 15.34
C LEU A 168 15.20 10.18 14.31
N ALA A 169 14.48 11.05 13.62
CA ALA A 169 15.04 11.93 12.61
C ALA A 169 16.17 12.82 13.14
N LYS A 170 16.09 13.27 14.41
CA LYS A 170 17.16 14.05 15.07
C LYS A 170 18.50 13.32 15.18
N LYS A 171 18.52 11.99 15.05
CA LYS A 171 19.73 11.16 15.20
C LYS A 171 20.41 10.84 13.88
N TYR A 172 19.80 11.17 12.77
CA TYR A 172 20.32 10.84 11.45
C TYR A 172 20.48 12.08 10.61
N ASP A 173 21.54 12.09 9.81
CA ASP A 173 21.72 13.10 8.77
C ASP A 173 21.07 12.59 7.48
N PHE A 174 20.15 13.39 6.94
CA PHE A 174 19.40 13.10 5.71
C PHE A 174 18.99 14.41 5.02
N ASP A 175 18.72 14.32 3.74
CA ASP A 175 18.43 15.49 2.90
C ASP A 175 16.94 15.65 2.62
N VAL A 176 16.21 14.53 2.42
CA VAL A 176 14.79 14.51 1.99
C VAL A 176 13.99 13.52 2.84
N ILE A 177 12.76 13.90 3.18
CA ILE A 177 11.77 13.05 3.84
C ILE A 177 10.85 12.48 2.76
N HIS A 178 10.62 11.16 2.77
CA HIS A 178 9.70 10.52 1.85
C HIS A 178 8.67 9.68 2.62
N ALA A 179 7.42 10.15 2.67
CA ALA A 179 6.31 9.51 3.38
C ALA A 179 5.39 8.75 2.41
N HIS A 180 5.09 7.47 2.71
CA HIS A 180 4.29 6.57 1.88
C HIS A 180 2.91 6.34 2.47
N ASP A 181 1.85 6.77 1.80
CA ASP A 181 0.45 6.68 2.19
C ASP A 181 0.12 7.37 3.53
N TRP A 182 -1.16 7.53 3.79
CA TRP A 182 -1.72 8.31 4.89
C TRP A 182 -1.22 7.88 6.29
N LEU A 183 -0.85 6.62 6.47
CA LEU A 183 -0.32 6.11 7.73
C LEU A 183 1.01 6.75 8.14
N THR A 184 1.75 7.31 7.19
CA THR A 184 3.07 7.90 7.42
C THR A 184 3.11 9.40 7.18
N TYR A 185 2.02 10.01 6.69
CA TYR A 185 2.01 11.44 6.37
C TYR A 185 2.21 12.32 7.61
N GLU A 186 1.54 12.01 8.72
CA GLU A 186 1.72 12.74 9.98
C GLU A 186 3.18 12.65 10.48
N ALA A 187 3.83 11.50 10.27
CA ALA A 187 5.26 11.34 10.59
C ALA A 187 6.14 12.21 9.69
N GLY A 188 5.87 12.21 8.37
CA GLY A 188 6.58 13.08 7.43
C GLY A 188 6.46 14.56 7.79
N VAL A 189 5.25 15.02 8.10
CA VAL A 189 4.98 16.41 8.51
C VAL A 189 5.71 16.76 9.82
N ALA A 190 5.65 15.87 10.83
CA ALA A 190 6.33 16.10 12.10
C ALA A 190 7.86 16.18 11.93
N ILE A 191 8.45 15.30 11.10
CA ILE A 191 9.89 15.34 10.79
C ILE A 191 10.24 16.66 10.07
N LYS A 192 9.43 17.07 9.08
CA LYS A 192 9.64 18.36 8.37
C LYS A 192 9.62 19.53 9.32
N GLN A 193 8.67 19.59 10.25
CA GLN A 193 8.57 20.66 11.25
C GLN A 193 9.79 20.72 12.18
N GLU A 194 10.33 19.55 12.57
CA GLU A 194 11.48 19.46 13.46
C GLU A 194 12.83 19.74 12.76
N THR A 195 12.95 19.41 11.49
CA THR A 195 14.25 19.41 10.79
C THR A 195 14.37 20.46 9.69
N GLY A 196 13.25 21.04 9.24
CA GLY A 196 13.21 21.94 8.08
C GLY A 196 13.51 21.27 6.73
N LYS A 197 13.69 19.94 6.67
CA LYS A 197 14.01 19.22 5.45
C LYS A 197 12.76 19.06 4.56
N PRO A 198 12.91 19.06 3.22
CA PRO A 198 11.78 18.91 2.29
C PRO A 198 11.08 17.57 2.43
N LEU A 199 9.74 17.60 2.28
CA LEU A 199 8.87 16.44 2.39
C LEU A 199 8.28 16.05 1.04
N VAL A 200 8.53 14.83 0.62
CA VAL A 200 7.85 14.15 -0.47
C VAL A 200 6.77 13.21 0.08
N VAL A 201 5.55 13.34 -0.40
CA VAL A 201 4.45 12.44 -0.07
C VAL A 201 4.15 11.52 -1.26
N HIS A 202 4.16 10.22 -1.05
CA HIS A 202 3.89 9.22 -2.09
C HIS A 202 2.52 8.59 -1.90
N VAL A 203 1.64 8.77 -2.86
CA VAL A 203 0.25 8.32 -2.85
C VAL A 203 0.15 7.00 -3.60
N HIS A 204 0.10 5.88 -2.88
CA HIS A 204 -0.13 4.56 -3.47
C HIS A 204 -1.62 4.26 -3.64
N ALA A 205 -2.48 4.83 -2.80
CA ALA A 205 -3.94 4.78 -2.90
C ALA A 205 -4.55 5.92 -2.08
N THR A 206 -5.69 6.41 -2.53
CA THR A 206 -6.49 7.40 -1.80
C THR A 206 -7.66 6.74 -1.07
N GLU A 207 -8.29 7.47 -0.17
CA GLU A 207 -9.53 7.01 0.46
C GLU A 207 -10.65 6.79 -0.55
N PHE A 208 -10.69 7.55 -1.65
CA PHE A 208 -11.63 7.32 -2.75
C PHE A 208 -11.44 5.96 -3.42
N ASP A 209 -10.19 5.48 -3.54
CA ASP A 209 -9.90 4.15 -4.07
C ASP A 209 -10.37 3.06 -3.11
N ARG A 210 -10.07 3.21 -1.81
CA ARG A 210 -10.43 2.23 -0.77
C ARG A 210 -11.93 2.10 -0.58
N SER A 211 -12.65 3.21 -0.63
CA SER A 211 -14.12 3.24 -0.49
C SER A 211 -14.87 2.89 -1.78
N GLY A 212 -14.17 2.77 -2.92
CA GLY A 212 -14.79 2.58 -4.23
C GLY A 212 -15.62 3.80 -4.66
N GLY A 213 -15.23 5.00 -4.20
CA GLY A 213 -15.89 6.27 -4.52
C GLY A 213 -17.16 6.59 -3.72
N ASN A 214 -17.62 5.66 -2.85
CA ASN A 214 -18.78 5.84 -2.00
C ASN A 214 -18.34 5.81 -0.52
N TYR A 215 -18.89 6.66 0.32
CA TYR A 215 -18.64 6.66 1.77
C TYR A 215 -17.16 6.88 2.15
N VAL A 216 -16.62 8.00 1.72
CA VAL A 216 -15.27 8.46 2.10
C VAL A 216 -15.20 8.63 3.61
N ASN A 217 -14.17 8.06 4.23
CA ASN A 217 -13.89 8.29 5.65
C ASN A 217 -13.27 9.68 5.83
N ASP A 218 -14.05 10.61 6.35
CA ASP A 218 -13.64 12.01 6.52
C ASP A 218 -12.34 12.17 7.30
N ARG A 219 -12.07 11.31 8.29
CA ARG A 219 -10.85 11.39 9.08
C ARG A 219 -9.62 11.01 8.25
N VAL A 220 -9.70 9.91 7.49
CA VAL A 220 -8.61 9.50 6.58
C VAL A 220 -8.43 10.54 5.50
N PHE A 221 -9.51 11.01 4.89
CA PHE A 221 -9.48 12.08 3.88
C PHE A 221 -8.75 13.34 4.40
N ASN A 222 -9.06 13.76 5.63
CA ASN A 222 -8.43 14.94 6.22
C ASN A 222 -6.93 14.72 6.50
N ILE A 223 -6.52 13.53 6.94
CA ILE A 223 -5.10 13.18 7.13
C ILE A 223 -4.38 13.19 5.77
N GLU A 224 -4.96 12.56 4.76
CA GLU A 224 -4.41 12.56 3.40
C GLU A 224 -4.26 13.98 2.87
N ARG A 225 -5.33 14.77 2.96
CA ARG A 225 -5.33 16.17 2.49
C ARG A 225 -4.31 17.03 3.21
N HIS A 226 -4.21 16.89 4.53
CA HIS A 226 -3.23 17.62 5.33
C HIS A 226 -1.80 17.25 4.92
N GLY A 227 -1.46 15.96 4.87
CA GLY A 227 -0.13 15.52 4.48
C GLY A 227 0.26 15.97 3.07
N MET A 228 -0.69 15.93 2.11
CA MET A 228 -0.45 16.41 0.76
C MET A 228 -0.26 17.94 0.70
N LYS A 229 -0.98 18.73 1.51
CA LYS A 229 -0.83 20.19 1.56
C LYS A 229 0.51 20.61 2.15
N GLU A 230 0.96 19.93 3.18
CA GLU A 230 2.24 20.19 3.86
C GLU A 230 3.45 19.69 3.05
N ALA A 231 3.26 18.81 2.07
CA ALA A 231 4.32 18.29 1.23
C ALA A 231 4.87 19.38 0.27
N ASP A 232 6.18 19.31 0.01
CA ASP A 232 6.85 20.13 -1.00
C ASP A 232 6.67 19.53 -2.39
N ALA A 233 6.68 18.20 -2.51
CA ALA A 233 6.29 17.48 -3.72
C ALA A 233 5.40 16.28 -3.39
N ILE A 234 4.54 15.90 -4.34
CA ILE A 234 3.65 14.76 -4.24
C ILE A 234 3.92 13.82 -5.42
N VAL A 235 4.18 12.57 -5.10
CA VAL A 235 4.34 11.51 -6.09
C VAL A 235 3.08 10.65 -6.11
N THR A 236 2.56 10.39 -7.29
CA THR A 236 1.42 9.50 -7.50
C THR A 236 1.82 8.32 -8.38
N VAL A 237 1.21 7.14 -8.15
CA VAL A 237 1.57 5.91 -8.87
C VAL A 237 0.97 5.81 -10.27
N SER A 238 0.11 6.75 -10.65
CA SER A 238 -0.52 6.86 -11.98
C SER A 238 -1.11 8.25 -12.21
N ASN A 239 -1.42 8.59 -13.47
CA ASN A 239 -2.16 9.81 -13.78
C ASN A 239 -3.60 9.74 -13.27
N LEU A 240 -4.20 8.54 -13.23
CA LEU A 240 -5.50 8.32 -12.59
C LEU A 240 -5.49 8.77 -11.11
N THR A 241 -4.44 8.39 -10.38
CA THR A 241 -4.26 8.82 -8.98
C THR A 241 -3.94 10.32 -8.89
N ARG A 242 -3.09 10.85 -9.80
CA ARG A 242 -2.80 12.29 -9.90
C ARG A 242 -4.08 13.09 -10.08
N ASP A 243 -4.93 12.69 -11.00
CA ASP A 243 -6.22 13.34 -11.25
C ASP A 243 -7.12 13.34 -10.02
N THR A 244 -7.13 12.24 -9.26
CA THR A 244 -7.87 12.14 -8.01
C THR A 244 -7.31 13.11 -6.95
N VAL A 245 -5.99 13.16 -6.78
CA VAL A 245 -5.31 14.06 -5.86
C VAL A 245 -5.60 15.51 -6.18
N VAL A 246 -5.42 15.93 -7.43
CA VAL A 246 -5.67 17.30 -7.86
C VAL A 246 -7.16 17.68 -7.70
N LYS A 247 -8.07 16.85 -8.21
CA LYS A 247 -9.49 17.19 -8.30
C LYS A 247 -10.26 17.00 -6.99
N LYS A 248 -9.90 16.00 -6.17
CA LYS A 248 -10.66 15.64 -4.96
C LYS A 248 -10.08 16.18 -3.67
N TYR A 249 -8.75 16.36 -3.61
CA TYR A 249 -8.06 16.89 -2.44
C TYR A 249 -7.73 18.38 -2.57
N ASP A 250 -8.01 18.97 -3.74
CA ASP A 250 -7.74 20.39 -4.02
C ASP A 250 -6.25 20.71 -3.83
N ILE A 251 -5.42 19.95 -4.52
CA ILE A 251 -3.96 20.07 -4.51
C ILE A 251 -3.49 20.73 -5.79
N ASP A 252 -2.51 21.61 -5.65
CA ASP A 252 -1.86 22.26 -6.79
C ASP A 252 -1.25 21.22 -7.73
N PRO A 253 -1.65 21.20 -9.01
CA PRO A 253 -1.14 20.23 -9.99
C PRO A 253 0.36 20.32 -10.22
N ASP A 254 1.00 21.47 -9.97
CA ASP A 254 2.43 21.67 -10.17
C ASP A 254 3.26 20.96 -9.09
N LYS A 255 2.68 20.67 -7.93
CA LYS A 255 3.29 19.86 -6.89
C LYS A 255 3.21 18.36 -7.15
N VAL A 256 2.40 17.89 -8.12
CA VAL A 256 2.07 16.48 -8.29
C VAL A 256 2.73 15.88 -9.51
N GLN A 257 3.63 14.96 -9.27
CA GLN A 257 4.34 14.20 -10.31
C GLN A 257 3.93 12.74 -10.30
N THR A 258 3.83 12.12 -11.48
CA THR A 258 3.52 10.70 -11.61
C THR A 258 4.80 9.90 -11.80
N VAL A 259 5.01 8.92 -10.91
CA VAL A 259 6.08 7.92 -11.03
C VAL A 259 5.44 6.54 -10.99
N TYR A 260 5.43 5.86 -12.13
CA TYR A 260 4.79 4.56 -12.25
C TYR A 260 5.51 3.49 -11.44
N ASN A 261 4.71 2.59 -10.84
CA ASN A 261 5.25 1.39 -10.23
C ASN A 261 5.84 0.44 -11.28
N ALA A 262 6.79 -0.35 -10.85
CA ALA A 262 7.41 -1.39 -11.64
C ALA A 262 7.10 -2.79 -11.07
N VAL A 263 7.70 -3.82 -11.65
CA VAL A 263 7.51 -5.19 -11.20
C VAL A 263 8.84 -5.94 -11.08
N ASP A 264 9.08 -6.56 -9.91
CA ASP A 264 10.17 -7.52 -9.70
C ASP A 264 9.55 -8.89 -9.36
N PHE A 265 9.11 -9.60 -10.40
CA PHE A 265 8.47 -10.89 -10.29
C PHE A 265 9.25 -11.94 -11.09
N LYS A 266 9.64 -13.03 -10.44
CA LYS A 266 10.33 -14.16 -11.07
C LYS A 266 9.30 -15.23 -11.40
N PRO A 267 8.88 -15.36 -12.68
CA PRO A 267 7.86 -16.32 -13.07
C PRO A 267 8.36 -17.76 -12.95
N VAL A 268 7.45 -18.68 -12.70
CA VAL A 268 7.69 -20.10 -12.84
C VAL A 268 7.41 -20.53 -14.27
N ARG A 269 8.05 -21.61 -14.73
CA ARG A 269 7.80 -22.16 -16.06
C ARG A 269 6.30 -22.50 -16.22
N ARG A 270 5.70 -22.02 -17.29
CA ARG A 270 4.29 -22.29 -17.61
C ARG A 270 4.02 -23.78 -17.82
N VAL A 271 2.95 -24.27 -17.20
CA VAL A 271 2.43 -25.63 -17.40
C VAL A 271 1.27 -25.53 -18.38
N VAL A 272 1.50 -25.87 -19.65
CA VAL A 272 0.46 -25.82 -20.68
C VAL A 272 -0.34 -27.11 -20.64
N ASN A 273 -1.55 -27.08 -20.09
CA ASN A 273 -2.48 -28.20 -20.20
C ASN A 273 -3.20 -28.16 -21.56
N LYS A 274 -2.71 -28.94 -22.52
CA LYS A 274 -3.27 -28.98 -23.90
C LYS A 274 -4.64 -29.63 -23.98
N LYS A 275 -5.02 -30.51 -23.04
CA LYS A 275 -6.25 -31.33 -23.08
C LYS A 275 -7.27 -30.96 -22.00
N GLY A 276 -6.86 -30.22 -20.97
CA GLY A 276 -7.73 -29.80 -19.85
C GLY A 276 -8.53 -28.54 -20.14
N PRO A 277 -9.39 -28.14 -19.20
CA PRO A 277 -10.13 -26.89 -19.28
C PRO A 277 -9.19 -25.72 -19.28
N LYS A 278 -9.59 -24.62 -19.93
CA LYS A 278 -8.93 -23.33 -19.85
C LYS A 278 -9.20 -22.68 -18.50
N LEU A 279 -8.19 -22.07 -17.91
CA LEU A 279 -8.27 -21.47 -16.59
C LEU A 279 -8.25 -19.94 -16.70
N VAL A 280 -9.33 -19.31 -16.25
CA VAL A 280 -9.49 -17.86 -16.17
C VAL A 280 -9.40 -17.46 -14.70
N THR A 281 -8.52 -16.53 -14.37
CA THR A 281 -8.15 -16.25 -12.98
C THR A 281 -8.37 -14.78 -12.61
N PHE A 282 -8.97 -14.55 -11.46
CA PHE A 282 -8.96 -13.33 -10.68
C PHE A 282 -8.01 -13.54 -9.48
N LEU A 283 -7.18 -12.55 -9.18
CA LEU A 283 -6.29 -12.56 -8.00
C LEU A 283 -6.27 -11.19 -7.35
N GLY A 284 -6.62 -11.12 -6.07
CA GLY A 284 -6.59 -9.91 -5.28
C GLY A 284 -7.44 -10.01 -4.02
N ARG A 285 -7.53 -8.92 -3.27
CA ARG A 285 -8.48 -8.82 -2.17
C ARG A 285 -9.90 -8.96 -2.72
N ILE A 286 -10.71 -9.79 -2.12
CA ILE A 286 -12.11 -10.00 -2.55
C ILE A 286 -12.98 -8.94 -1.87
N THR A 287 -12.87 -7.71 -2.36
CA THR A 287 -13.53 -6.51 -1.85
C THR A 287 -14.21 -5.78 -3.00
N ARG A 288 -15.13 -4.86 -2.70
CA ARG A 288 -15.82 -4.04 -3.71
C ARG A 288 -14.86 -3.30 -4.64
N GLN A 289 -13.75 -2.77 -4.10
CA GLN A 289 -12.72 -2.08 -4.88
C GLN A 289 -12.19 -2.94 -6.04
N LYS A 290 -12.04 -4.24 -5.82
CA LYS A 290 -11.47 -5.18 -6.82
C LYS A 290 -12.52 -5.79 -7.76
N GLY A 291 -13.81 -5.53 -7.55
CA GLY A 291 -14.89 -5.88 -8.46
C GLY A 291 -15.11 -7.38 -8.69
N PRO A 292 -15.06 -8.26 -7.67
CA PRO A 292 -15.22 -9.70 -7.86
C PRO A 292 -16.58 -10.09 -8.43
N GLU A 293 -17.62 -9.30 -8.18
CA GLU A 293 -18.96 -9.49 -8.72
C GLU A 293 -19.02 -9.33 -10.24
N TYR A 294 -18.23 -8.42 -10.82
CA TYR A 294 -18.15 -8.23 -12.26
C TYR A 294 -17.47 -9.41 -12.94
N PHE A 295 -16.42 -9.93 -12.32
CA PHE A 295 -15.77 -11.15 -12.78
C PHE A 295 -16.73 -12.35 -12.78
N LEU A 296 -17.51 -12.50 -11.73
CA LEU A 296 -18.47 -13.58 -11.58
C LEU A 296 -19.60 -13.49 -12.63
N ARG A 297 -20.14 -12.28 -12.89
CA ARG A 297 -21.15 -12.05 -13.93
C ARG A 297 -20.61 -12.32 -15.33
N ALA A 298 -19.38 -11.87 -15.63
CA ALA A 298 -18.73 -12.17 -16.91
C ALA A 298 -18.51 -13.69 -17.08
N ALA A 299 -18.07 -14.37 -16.03
CA ALA A 299 -17.89 -15.81 -16.04
C ALA A 299 -19.20 -16.56 -16.34
N TYR A 300 -20.32 -16.16 -15.72
CA TYR A 300 -21.64 -16.72 -16.04
C TYR A 300 -21.95 -16.62 -17.53
N LYS A 301 -21.74 -15.45 -18.16
CA LYS A 301 -21.97 -15.24 -19.59
C LYS A 301 -21.05 -16.10 -20.45
N VAL A 302 -19.78 -16.21 -20.13
CA VAL A 302 -18.81 -17.07 -20.84
C VAL A 302 -19.26 -18.53 -20.81
N LEU A 303 -19.74 -19.02 -19.68
CA LEU A 303 -20.16 -20.40 -19.48
C LEU A 303 -21.44 -20.79 -20.28
N GLN A 304 -22.20 -19.80 -20.76
CA GLN A 304 -23.31 -20.08 -21.72
C GLN A 304 -22.77 -20.61 -23.05
N SER A 305 -21.57 -20.12 -23.46
CA SER A 305 -21.01 -20.44 -24.78
C SER A 305 -19.82 -21.42 -24.73
N LEU A 306 -19.02 -21.41 -23.67
CA LEU A 306 -17.82 -22.23 -23.52
C LEU A 306 -17.97 -23.18 -22.32
N LYS A 307 -17.98 -24.50 -22.62
CA LYS A 307 -18.15 -25.54 -21.58
C LYS A 307 -16.82 -26.01 -20.98
N ASN A 308 -15.71 -25.87 -21.71
CA ASN A 308 -14.39 -26.34 -21.26
C ASN A 308 -13.54 -25.18 -20.66
N VAL A 309 -14.15 -24.42 -19.74
CA VAL A 309 -13.51 -23.31 -19.02
C VAL A 309 -13.79 -23.47 -17.53
N ARG A 310 -12.81 -23.15 -16.72
CA ARG A 310 -12.92 -23.02 -15.26
C ARG A 310 -12.43 -21.66 -14.81
N PHE A 311 -12.95 -21.21 -13.70
CA PHE A 311 -12.61 -19.92 -13.11
C PHE A 311 -11.97 -20.10 -11.75
N VAL A 312 -10.99 -19.26 -11.43
CA VAL A 312 -10.38 -19.19 -10.10
C VAL A 312 -10.55 -17.77 -9.58
N MET A 313 -11.09 -17.67 -8.37
CA MET A 313 -11.09 -16.42 -7.59
C MET A 313 -10.16 -16.62 -6.41
N ALA A 314 -8.97 -16.03 -6.51
CA ALA A 314 -7.90 -16.20 -5.54
C ALA A 314 -7.75 -14.96 -4.65
N GLY A 315 -7.71 -15.18 -3.34
CA GLY A 315 -7.57 -14.16 -2.31
C GLY A 315 -8.64 -14.24 -1.23
N ASN A 316 -8.62 -13.30 -0.31
CA ASN A 316 -9.59 -13.16 0.78
C ASN A 316 -10.11 -11.72 0.86
N GLY A 317 -11.20 -11.50 1.59
CA GLY A 317 -11.82 -10.20 1.78
C GLY A 317 -13.26 -10.31 2.26
N ASP A 318 -13.87 -9.18 2.56
CA ASP A 318 -15.23 -9.04 3.08
C ASP A 318 -16.32 -9.64 2.15
N MET A 319 -16.07 -9.66 0.84
CA MET A 319 -17.00 -10.24 -0.14
C MET A 319 -16.77 -11.74 -0.42
N TYR A 320 -15.75 -12.39 0.18
CA TYR A 320 -15.39 -13.78 -0.14
C TYR A 320 -16.58 -14.75 -0.05
N HIS A 321 -17.22 -14.80 1.09
CA HIS A 321 -18.38 -15.67 1.29
C HIS A 321 -19.61 -15.28 0.46
N ALA A 322 -19.77 -13.97 0.16
CA ALA A 322 -20.85 -13.51 -0.71
C ALA A 322 -20.64 -14.00 -2.15
N MET A 323 -19.41 -14.01 -2.66
CA MET A 323 -19.11 -14.50 -4.00
C MET A 323 -19.34 -16.03 -4.13
N ILE A 324 -19.01 -16.80 -3.10
CA ILE A 324 -19.30 -18.25 -3.09
C ILE A 324 -20.81 -18.49 -3.17
N ARG A 325 -21.60 -17.79 -2.32
CA ARG A 325 -23.06 -17.91 -2.35
C ARG A 325 -23.66 -17.48 -3.68
N GLU A 326 -23.16 -16.41 -4.26
CA GLU A 326 -23.64 -15.91 -5.55
C GLU A 326 -23.32 -16.88 -6.70
N ALA A 327 -22.10 -17.47 -6.73
CA ALA A 327 -21.74 -18.49 -7.71
C ALA A 327 -22.68 -19.71 -7.64
N ALA A 328 -23.06 -20.14 -6.43
CA ALA A 328 -24.03 -21.21 -6.22
C ALA A 328 -25.43 -20.80 -6.68
N ARG A 329 -25.87 -19.56 -6.33
CA ARG A 329 -27.19 -19.03 -6.67
C ARG A 329 -27.42 -18.97 -8.19
N ILE A 330 -26.38 -18.58 -8.96
CA ILE A 330 -26.47 -18.50 -10.43
C ILE A 330 -26.07 -19.80 -11.14
N GLY A 331 -25.80 -20.87 -10.38
CA GLY A 331 -25.60 -22.22 -10.91
C GLY A 331 -24.26 -22.48 -11.61
N ILE A 332 -23.18 -21.78 -11.22
CA ILE A 332 -21.84 -21.96 -11.79
C ILE A 332 -20.76 -22.37 -10.79
N ALA A 333 -21.15 -22.71 -9.56
CA ALA A 333 -20.20 -23.05 -8.50
C ALA A 333 -19.30 -24.26 -8.86
N ASP A 334 -19.80 -25.22 -9.64
CA ASP A 334 -19.04 -26.39 -10.14
C ASP A 334 -17.91 -26.00 -11.11
N ARG A 335 -17.94 -24.79 -11.63
CA ARG A 335 -16.95 -24.22 -12.57
C ARG A 335 -15.99 -23.22 -11.88
N PHE A 336 -16.24 -22.88 -10.63
CA PHE A 336 -15.42 -21.97 -9.85
C PHE A 336 -14.58 -22.70 -8.82
N HIS A 337 -13.35 -22.24 -8.66
CA HIS A 337 -12.49 -22.58 -7.54
C HIS A 337 -12.17 -21.31 -6.75
N PHE A 338 -12.53 -21.29 -5.49
CA PHE A 338 -12.21 -20.21 -4.56
C PHE A 338 -11.00 -20.63 -3.74
N THR A 339 -9.94 -19.84 -3.77
CA THR A 339 -8.80 -20.04 -2.88
C THR A 339 -8.84 -18.98 -1.81
N ASP A 340 -8.21 -19.24 -0.68
CA ASP A 340 -7.90 -18.23 0.31
C ASP A 340 -6.65 -17.41 -0.13
N PHE A 341 -6.06 -16.65 0.79
CA PHE A 341 -4.82 -15.93 0.56
C PHE A 341 -3.73 -16.84 0.00
N LEU A 342 -3.04 -16.37 -1.02
CA LEU A 342 -1.90 -17.05 -1.62
C LEU A 342 -0.63 -16.26 -1.29
N ASP A 343 0.38 -16.96 -0.80
CA ASP A 343 1.73 -16.42 -0.68
C ASP A 343 2.40 -16.22 -2.06
N ARG A 344 3.58 -15.66 -2.08
CA ARG A 344 4.33 -15.43 -3.33
C ARG A 344 4.49 -16.67 -4.18
N GLU A 345 4.75 -17.81 -3.57
CA GLU A 345 4.94 -19.06 -4.30
C GLU A 345 3.61 -19.60 -4.82
N GLY A 346 2.53 -19.48 -4.06
CA GLY A 346 1.17 -19.78 -4.48
C GLY A 346 0.75 -18.95 -5.70
N VAL A 347 1.03 -17.66 -5.70
CA VAL A 347 0.78 -16.76 -6.84
C VAL A 347 1.58 -17.19 -8.08
N ARG A 348 2.86 -17.52 -7.92
CA ARG A 348 3.70 -18.01 -9.03
C ARG A 348 3.16 -19.30 -9.62
N ARG A 349 2.74 -20.25 -8.77
CA ARG A 349 2.10 -21.51 -9.20
C ARG A 349 0.77 -21.25 -9.91
N LEU A 350 -0.06 -20.35 -9.38
CA LEU A 350 -1.33 -20.00 -10.00
C LEU A 350 -1.10 -19.44 -11.42
N PHE A 351 -0.21 -18.47 -11.58
CA PHE A 351 0.08 -17.93 -12.91
C PHE A 351 0.71 -18.95 -13.87
N SER A 352 1.42 -19.96 -13.37
CA SER A 352 1.99 -21.00 -14.23
C SER A 352 0.94 -21.84 -14.95
N ILE A 353 -0.27 -21.94 -14.41
CA ILE A 353 -1.40 -22.72 -14.96
C ILE A 353 -2.53 -21.84 -15.52
N THR A 354 -2.49 -20.52 -15.30
CA THR A 354 -3.52 -19.58 -15.76
C THR A 354 -3.44 -19.35 -17.27
N ASP A 355 -4.57 -19.46 -17.98
CA ASP A 355 -4.66 -19.13 -19.41
C ASP A 355 -5.02 -17.66 -19.67
N VAL A 356 -5.85 -17.05 -18.82
CA VAL A 356 -6.27 -15.64 -18.90
C VAL A 356 -6.38 -15.08 -17.49
N PHE A 357 -5.82 -13.91 -17.27
CA PHE A 357 -5.97 -13.16 -16.02
C PHE A 357 -6.93 -12.00 -16.22
N VAL A 358 -7.81 -11.75 -15.25
CA VAL A 358 -8.81 -10.68 -15.28
C VAL A 358 -8.72 -9.83 -14.03
N MET A 359 -8.57 -8.51 -14.19
CA MET A 359 -8.61 -7.54 -13.11
C MET A 359 -9.73 -6.52 -13.35
N PRO A 360 -10.94 -6.77 -12.84
CA PRO A 360 -12.13 -5.95 -13.06
C PRO A 360 -12.29 -4.87 -11.97
N SER A 361 -11.19 -4.27 -11.53
CA SER A 361 -11.20 -3.34 -10.41
C SER A 361 -12.05 -2.11 -10.69
N VAL A 362 -12.87 -1.72 -9.73
CA VAL A 362 -13.69 -0.49 -9.75
C VAL A 362 -12.80 0.75 -9.67
N SER A 363 -11.77 0.66 -8.85
CA SER A 363 -10.70 1.64 -8.74
C SER A 363 -9.39 0.93 -8.41
N GLU A 364 -8.41 1.11 -9.26
CA GLU A 364 -7.07 0.54 -9.07
C GLU A 364 -6.02 1.63 -9.27
N PRO A 365 -5.43 2.16 -8.22
CA PRO A 365 -4.44 3.24 -8.33
C PRO A 365 -3.32 2.93 -9.32
N PHE A 366 -2.82 1.70 -9.30
CA PHE A 366 -1.89 1.22 -10.31
C PHE A 366 -2.25 -0.18 -10.80
N GLY A 367 -1.97 -1.24 -10.01
CA GLY A 367 -2.20 -2.63 -10.37
C GLY A 367 -0.93 -3.37 -10.77
N ILE A 368 -0.13 -3.82 -9.81
CA ILE A 368 1.11 -4.59 -10.06
C ILE A 368 0.78 -6.03 -10.52
N VAL A 369 -0.33 -6.60 -10.05
CA VAL A 369 -0.70 -8.00 -10.32
C VAL A 369 -0.85 -8.33 -11.82
N PRO A 370 -1.45 -7.48 -12.67
CA PRO A 370 -1.44 -7.69 -14.12
C PRO A 370 -0.03 -7.79 -14.72
N LEU A 371 0.91 -6.98 -14.22
CA LEU A 371 2.32 -7.04 -14.68
C LEU A 371 2.99 -8.38 -14.31
N GLU A 372 2.68 -8.92 -13.11
CA GLU A 372 3.14 -10.24 -12.68
C GLU A 372 2.57 -11.35 -13.55
N ALA A 373 1.28 -11.26 -13.93
CA ALA A 373 0.63 -12.18 -14.85
C ALA A 373 1.27 -12.15 -16.25
N VAL A 374 1.48 -10.94 -16.79
CA VAL A 374 2.13 -10.74 -18.11
C VAL A 374 3.57 -11.27 -18.10
N ARG A 375 4.36 -11.01 -17.07
CA ARG A 375 5.70 -11.59 -16.91
C ARG A 375 5.69 -13.11 -16.87
N SER A 376 4.61 -13.70 -16.39
CA SER A 376 4.38 -15.15 -16.38
C SER A 376 3.90 -15.70 -17.74
N GLY A 377 3.76 -14.83 -18.75
CA GLY A 377 3.27 -15.21 -20.08
C GLY A 377 1.76 -15.43 -20.11
N VAL A 378 1.00 -14.75 -19.27
CA VAL A 378 -0.46 -14.80 -19.19
C VAL A 378 -1.04 -13.53 -19.84
N PRO A 379 -1.92 -13.64 -20.85
CA PRO A 379 -2.62 -12.48 -21.39
C PRO A 379 -3.61 -11.96 -20.36
N VAL A 380 -3.78 -10.63 -20.31
CA VAL A 380 -4.56 -9.96 -19.28
C VAL A 380 -5.74 -9.15 -19.85
N ILE A 381 -6.82 -9.14 -19.09
CA ILE A 381 -7.96 -8.24 -19.26
C ILE A 381 -7.99 -7.36 -18.03
N ILE A 382 -7.92 -6.05 -18.22
CA ILE A 382 -7.84 -5.07 -17.14
C ILE A 382 -8.94 -4.03 -17.25
N SER A 383 -9.34 -3.50 -16.09
CA SER A 383 -10.24 -2.35 -16.05
C SER A 383 -9.52 -1.10 -16.60
N LYS A 384 -10.23 -0.29 -17.38
CA LYS A 384 -9.78 1.05 -17.78
C LYS A 384 -9.60 1.97 -16.57
N GLN A 385 -10.31 1.69 -15.47
CA GLN A 385 -10.25 2.43 -14.21
C GLN A 385 -9.07 1.94 -13.33
N SER A 386 -7.92 1.73 -13.97
CA SER A 386 -6.69 1.29 -13.32
C SER A 386 -5.47 2.03 -13.87
N GLY A 387 -4.53 2.41 -13.01
CA GLY A 387 -3.30 3.08 -13.44
C GLY A 387 -2.44 2.23 -14.37
N VAL A 388 -2.44 0.91 -14.21
CA VAL A 388 -1.73 0.01 -15.14
C VAL A 388 -2.27 0.07 -16.56
N SER A 389 -3.52 0.51 -16.76
CA SER A 389 -4.07 0.73 -18.10
C SER A 389 -3.39 1.85 -18.87
N GLU A 390 -2.69 2.74 -18.19
CA GLU A 390 -1.93 3.84 -18.80
C GLU A 390 -0.63 3.37 -19.45
N VAL A 391 -0.06 2.28 -18.94
CA VAL A 391 1.31 1.83 -19.28
C VAL A 391 1.37 0.43 -19.91
N LEU A 392 0.27 -0.31 -19.95
CA LEU A 392 0.21 -1.65 -20.52
C LEU A 392 -0.70 -1.65 -21.75
N ASP A 393 -0.12 -1.48 -22.95
CA ASP A 393 -0.88 -1.41 -24.21
C ASP A 393 -1.30 -2.80 -24.71
N ASN A 394 -0.49 -3.81 -24.46
CA ASN A 394 -0.76 -5.19 -24.85
C ASN A 394 -1.67 -5.94 -23.86
N ALA A 395 -2.76 -5.27 -23.45
CA ALA A 395 -3.82 -5.79 -22.61
C ALA A 395 -5.19 -5.49 -23.25
N ILE A 396 -6.20 -6.31 -22.97
CA ILE A 396 -7.57 -5.94 -23.33
C ILE A 396 -8.12 -5.05 -22.21
N LYS A 397 -8.46 -3.80 -22.54
CA LYS A 397 -8.94 -2.78 -21.58
C LYS A 397 -10.46 -2.68 -21.69
N VAL A 398 -11.19 -2.94 -20.61
CA VAL A 398 -12.66 -2.90 -20.56
C VAL A 398 -13.11 -2.01 -19.41
N ASP A 399 -14.32 -1.47 -19.49
CA ASP A 399 -14.93 -0.82 -18.33
C ASP A 399 -15.37 -1.90 -17.33
N TYR A 400 -15.10 -1.72 -16.03
CA TYR A 400 -15.34 -2.76 -15.02
C TYR A 400 -16.81 -3.18 -14.95
N TRP A 401 -17.75 -2.26 -15.26
CA TRP A 401 -19.19 -2.51 -15.24
C TRP A 401 -19.73 -3.19 -16.50
N ASP A 402 -18.92 -3.24 -17.58
CA ASP A 402 -19.35 -3.88 -18.84
C ASP A 402 -19.03 -5.38 -18.82
N ASP A 403 -19.92 -6.14 -18.17
CA ASP A 403 -19.80 -7.59 -18.10
C ASP A 403 -19.84 -8.26 -19.48
N ASN A 404 -20.45 -7.62 -20.50
CA ASN A 404 -20.51 -8.16 -21.86
C ASN A 404 -19.15 -8.01 -22.55
N ALA A 405 -18.55 -6.83 -22.51
CA ALA A 405 -17.21 -6.60 -23.04
C ALA A 405 -16.20 -7.52 -22.36
N MET A 406 -16.27 -7.67 -21.04
CA MET A 406 -15.39 -8.56 -20.26
C MET A 406 -15.60 -10.02 -20.65
N ALA A 407 -16.83 -10.51 -20.79
CA ALA A 407 -17.14 -11.86 -21.22
C ALA A 407 -16.64 -12.11 -22.65
N ASN A 408 -16.83 -11.17 -23.57
CA ASN A 408 -16.34 -11.25 -24.95
C ASN A 408 -14.81 -11.29 -25.01
N ALA A 409 -14.13 -10.50 -24.18
CA ALA A 409 -12.67 -10.50 -24.06
C ALA A 409 -12.16 -11.85 -23.55
N ILE A 410 -12.77 -12.42 -22.50
CA ILE A 410 -12.45 -13.76 -21.98
C ILE A 410 -12.69 -14.80 -23.08
N TYR A 411 -13.85 -14.78 -23.73
CA TYR A 411 -14.20 -15.68 -24.82
C TYR A 411 -13.12 -15.65 -25.92
N SER A 412 -12.74 -14.45 -26.35
CA SER A 412 -11.78 -14.25 -27.44
C SER A 412 -10.40 -14.83 -27.08
N LEU A 413 -9.89 -14.56 -25.87
CA LEU A 413 -8.59 -15.06 -25.44
C LEU A 413 -8.58 -16.59 -25.25
N VAL A 414 -9.70 -17.16 -24.81
CA VAL A 414 -9.85 -18.62 -24.66
C VAL A 414 -10.00 -19.32 -26.02
N LYS A 415 -10.78 -18.73 -26.93
CA LYS A 415 -11.14 -19.33 -28.21
C LYS A 415 -10.04 -19.17 -29.27
N TYR A 416 -9.31 -18.06 -29.24
CA TYR A 416 -8.30 -17.69 -30.23
C TYR A 416 -6.88 -17.69 -29.67
N PRO A 417 -6.19 -18.87 -29.65
CA PRO A 417 -4.85 -18.98 -29.05
C PRO A 417 -3.79 -18.08 -29.69
N VAL A 418 -3.97 -17.71 -30.94
CA VAL A 418 -3.05 -16.81 -31.66
C VAL A 418 -3.12 -15.42 -31.05
N LEU A 419 -4.33 -14.89 -30.77
CA LEU A 419 -4.52 -13.61 -30.09
C LEU A 419 -3.93 -13.64 -28.67
N ALA A 420 -4.25 -14.67 -27.90
CA ALA A 420 -3.72 -14.83 -26.54
C ALA A 420 -2.19 -14.88 -26.52
N LYS A 421 -1.58 -15.61 -27.46
CA LYS A 421 -0.12 -15.72 -27.59
C LYS A 421 0.51 -14.38 -28.01
N HIS A 422 -0.12 -13.66 -28.93
CA HIS A 422 0.36 -12.35 -29.36
C HIS A 422 0.38 -11.37 -28.20
N LEU A 423 -0.74 -11.13 -27.52
CA LEU A 423 -0.83 -10.22 -26.38
C LEU A 423 0.12 -10.61 -25.23
N SER A 424 0.22 -11.90 -24.94
CA SER A 424 1.13 -12.40 -23.91
C SER A 424 2.61 -12.11 -24.25
N ARG A 425 3.01 -12.29 -25.52
CA ARG A 425 4.40 -12.06 -25.96
C ARG A 425 4.73 -10.56 -25.96
N SER A 426 3.93 -9.77 -26.64
CA SER A 426 4.16 -8.32 -26.77
C SER A 426 4.05 -7.62 -25.43
N GLY A 427 3.07 -7.99 -24.59
CA GLY A 427 2.96 -7.47 -23.22
C GLY A 427 4.18 -7.83 -22.36
N LYS A 428 4.76 -9.02 -22.53
CA LYS A 428 5.97 -9.39 -21.80
C LYS A 428 7.18 -8.50 -22.19
N GLU A 429 7.36 -8.23 -23.47
CA GLU A 429 8.39 -7.33 -23.98
C GLU A 429 8.21 -5.91 -23.38
N GLU A 430 6.97 -5.44 -23.29
CA GLU A 430 6.59 -4.16 -22.68
C GLU A 430 6.91 -4.11 -21.17
N VAL A 431 6.50 -5.13 -20.42
CA VAL A 431 6.71 -5.18 -18.96
C VAL A 431 8.17 -5.40 -18.57
N GLU A 432 9.01 -5.97 -19.46
CA GLU A 432 10.45 -6.11 -19.23
C GLU A 432 11.18 -4.76 -19.11
N GLN A 433 10.60 -3.69 -19.64
CA GLN A 433 11.13 -2.32 -19.50
C GLN A 433 10.71 -1.66 -18.18
N MET A 434 9.66 -2.13 -17.52
CA MET A 434 9.14 -1.57 -16.27
C MET A 434 9.97 -2.08 -15.07
N LYS A 435 11.07 -1.39 -14.79
CA LYS A 435 12.04 -1.75 -13.74
C LYS A 435 12.05 -0.73 -12.62
N TRP A 436 12.20 -1.18 -11.39
CA TRP A 436 12.25 -0.31 -10.21
C TRP A 436 13.40 0.70 -10.22
N ASN A 437 14.50 0.41 -10.89
CA ASN A 437 15.58 1.39 -11.04
C ASN A 437 15.20 2.58 -11.92
N VAL A 438 14.25 2.44 -12.86
CA VAL A 438 13.71 3.57 -13.64
C VAL A 438 12.86 4.46 -12.72
N SER A 439 11.88 3.88 -12.02
CA SER A 439 11.06 4.63 -11.06
C SER A 439 11.91 5.30 -9.97
N ALA A 440 12.97 4.61 -9.51
CA ALA A 440 13.90 5.18 -8.53
C ALA A 440 14.70 6.36 -9.07
N ALA A 441 15.10 6.31 -10.35
CA ALA A 441 15.80 7.44 -10.99
C ALA A 441 14.88 8.66 -11.15
N GLU A 442 13.60 8.45 -11.48
CA GLU A 442 12.60 9.52 -11.53
C GLU A 442 12.38 10.14 -10.13
N LEU A 443 12.28 9.31 -9.09
CA LEU A 443 12.19 9.79 -7.70
C LEU A 443 13.44 10.58 -7.28
N ARG A 444 14.63 10.10 -7.65
CA ARG A 444 15.88 10.81 -7.36
C ARG A 444 15.90 12.20 -8.01
N ALA A 445 15.43 12.33 -9.23
CA ALA A 445 15.35 13.62 -9.90
C ALA A 445 14.41 14.60 -9.15
N ILE A 446 13.29 14.11 -8.61
CA ILE A 446 12.39 14.92 -7.78
C ILE A 446 13.11 15.39 -6.50
N TYR A 447 13.90 14.53 -5.86
CA TYR A 447 14.66 14.93 -4.67
C TYR A 447 15.71 15.98 -4.99
N GLU A 448 16.44 15.83 -6.09
CA GLU A 448 17.45 16.81 -6.53
C GLU A 448 16.82 18.16 -6.83
N GLU A 449 15.67 18.19 -7.51
CA GLU A 449 14.93 19.42 -7.78
C GLU A 449 14.51 20.15 -6.48
N LEU A 450 14.08 19.41 -5.47
CA LEU A 450 13.71 20.00 -4.17
C LEU A 450 14.91 20.57 -3.41
N LEU A 451 16.06 19.93 -3.50
CA LEU A 451 17.29 20.38 -2.83
C LEU A 451 17.87 21.63 -3.52
N ASP A 452 17.89 21.64 -4.86
CA ASP A 452 18.39 22.77 -5.64
C ASP A 452 17.53 24.04 -5.40
N ASN A 453 16.20 23.88 -5.34
CA ASN A 453 15.29 24.98 -5.05
C ASN A 453 15.43 25.49 -3.60
N GLY A 454 15.67 24.60 -2.63
CA GLY A 454 15.92 24.98 -1.24
C GLY A 454 17.19 25.77 -1.01
N ASP A 455 18.24 25.48 -1.77
CA ASP A 455 19.52 26.25 -1.74
C ASP A 455 19.38 27.62 -2.40
N ALA A 456 18.53 27.76 -3.42
CA ALA A 456 18.25 29.04 -4.07
C ALA A 456 17.47 30.00 -3.16
N ASP A 457 16.50 29.52 -2.40
CA ASP A 457 15.74 30.32 -1.43
C ASP A 457 16.60 30.79 -0.26
N ASN A 458 17.59 29.97 0.15
CA ASN A 458 18.53 30.35 1.21
C ASN A 458 19.65 31.29 0.72
N ALA A 459 19.94 31.34 -0.58
CA ALA A 459 21.03 32.14 -1.14
C ALA A 459 20.63 33.59 -1.50
N GLY A 460 19.35 33.97 -1.44
CA GLY A 460 18.88 35.34 -1.63
C GLY A 460 19.22 35.95 -2.99
N ILE A 461 19.37 35.16 -4.07
CA ILE A 461 19.76 35.62 -5.39
C ILE A 461 18.66 35.32 -6.41
N VAL A 462 17.99 36.38 -6.84
CA VAL A 462 17.08 36.37 -8.00
C VAL A 462 17.92 36.16 -9.26
N GLN A 463 17.74 35.03 -9.95
CA GLN A 463 18.12 34.88 -11.35
C GLN A 463 16.92 34.43 -12.19
N SER A 464 16.82 35.01 -13.40
CA SER A 464 15.66 35.20 -14.22
C SER A 464 15.11 33.91 -14.88
N GLU A 465 13.78 33.90 -15.12
CA GLU A 465 12.94 32.91 -15.83
C GLU A 465 13.39 32.42 -17.22
N SER A 466 14.52 32.88 -17.76
CA SER A 466 14.92 32.57 -19.14
C SER A 466 15.65 31.24 -19.33
N ASP A 467 16.22 30.66 -18.27
CA ASP A 467 17.04 29.43 -18.38
C ASP A 467 16.25 28.13 -18.26
N TYR A 468 15.07 28.18 -17.66
CA TYR A 468 14.22 27.00 -17.45
C TYR A 468 13.60 26.42 -18.74
N LYS A 469 13.34 27.24 -19.73
CA LYS A 469 12.75 26.81 -21.02
C LYS A 469 13.70 25.99 -21.91
N ASN A 470 14.98 26.08 -21.70
CA ASN A 470 15.96 25.41 -22.56
C ASN A 470 16.32 23.97 -22.14
N ILE A 471 16.00 23.56 -20.90
CA ILE A 471 16.28 22.21 -20.40
C ILE A 471 15.16 21.22 -20.78
N LEU A 472 13.90 21.68 -20.79
CA LEU A 472 12.73 20.84 -21.12
C LEU A 472 12.60 20.52 -22.62
N ILE A 473 13.16 21.34 -23.50
CA ILE A 473 13.06 21.13 -24.97
C ILE A 473 14.05 20.08 -25.49
N LYS A 474 15.10 19.75 -24.74
CA LYS A 474 16.12 18.77 -25.18
C LYS A 474 15.80 17.30 -24.87
N LYS A 475 14.73 17.00 -24.15
CA LYS A 475 14.36 15.62 -23.76
C LYS A 475 13.24 14.98 -24.61
N HIS A 476 12.74 15.66 -25.65
CA HIS A 476 11.66 15.13 -26.50
C HIS A 476 12.06 14.91 -27.97
N VAL A 477 13.35 14.92 -28.28
CA VAL A 477 13.88 14.56 -29.62
C VAL A 477 15.13 13.70 -29.44
N GLN A 478 14.93 12.43 -29.20
CA GLN A 478 15.77 11.31 -29.69
C GLN A 478 15.07 10.00 -29.38
#